data_2b08e170ca75810e2debabaab93e875c
#
_entry.id   2b08e170ca75810e2debabaab93e875c
#
_cell.length_a   1.000
_cell.length_b   1.000
_cell.length_c   1.000
_cell.angle_alpha   90.00
_cell.angle_beta   90.00
_cell.angle_gamma   90.00
#
_symmetry.space_group_name_H-M   'P 1'
#
loop_
_entity.id
_entity.type
_entity.pdbx_description
1 polymer ?
#
loop_
_entity_poly.entity_id
_entity_poly.type
_entity_poly.pdbx_seq_one_letter_code
_entity_poly.pdbx_strand_id
1 'polypeptide(L)'
;MRAIILVVLSFLVLSFLFGPAWSDDTMDCNYVSFGEYDYTDVSTNLPTRNNNPGNIRKTKVTYFGETTNESGFESFAAPEWGYAAMFDLLDRLYTGLTLSEAIYKWAPPVENDTEKYVRFVAKKTGYDRNEYKVNVNDESIIEFAKWMSVLEGMKGFSDDDVSFGYMVWDKCYSATVEMDDE
;
A
#
# COMPACT_ATOMS: atom_id res chain seq x y z
N MET A 1 37.24 -58.26 22.44
CA MET A 1 36.68 -56.98 22.95
C MET A 1 36.44 -56.05 21.78
N ARG A 2 35.21 -55.87 21.37
CA ARG A 2 34.83 -54.97 20.29
C ARG A 2 34.24 -53.72 20.94
N ALA A 3 34.90 -52.56 20.72
CA ALA A 3 34.41 -51.27 21.19
C ALA A 3 33.26 -50.80 20.28
N ILE A 4 32.10 -50.54 20.89
CA ILE A 4 30.95 -49.95 20.23
C ILE A 4 31.12 -48.42 20.35
N ILE A 5 31.34 -47.79 19.20
CA ILE A 5 31.37 -46.31 19.12
C ILE A 5 29.92 -45.86 18.98
N LEU A 6 29.43 -45.21 20.03
CA LEU A 6 28.13 -44.56 20.02
C LEU A 6 28.30 -43.21 19.30
N VAL A 7 27.77 -43.09 18.09
CA VAL A 7 27.67 -41.84 17.39
C VAL A 7 26.41 -41.13 17.89
N VAL A 8 26.58 -40.13 18.75
CA VAL A 8 25.49 -39.25 19.15
C VAL A 8 25.30 -38.21 18.02
N LEU A 9 24.29 -38.44 17.19
CA LEU A 9 23.83 -37.42 16.27
C LEU A 9 23.09 -36.37 17.08
N SER A 10 23.77 -35.25 17.35
CA SER A 10 23.12 -34.03 17.86
C SER A 10 22.32 -33.41 16.71
N PHE A 11 21.00 -33.57 16.73
CA PHE A 11 20.10 -32.78 15.94
C PHE A 11 20.15 -31.33 16.43
N LEU A 12 20.96 -30.50 15.74
CA LEU A 12 20.84 -29.07 15.81
C LEU A 12 19.50 -28.72 15.15
N VAL A 13 18.48 -28.53 15.98
CA VAL A 13 17.24 -27.88 15.57
C VAL A 13 17.60 -26.43 15.30
N LEU A 14 17.77 -26.12 14.01
CA LEU A 14 17.87 -24.74 13.55
C LEU A 14 16.49 -24.13 13.79
N SER A 15 16.33 -23.52 14.96
CA SER A 15 15.19 -22.64 15.22
C SER A 15 15.34 -21.46 14.26
N PHE A 16 14.70 -21.52 13.10
CA PHE A 16 14.40 -20.34 12.33
C PHE A 16 13.62 -19.44 13.27
N LEU A 17 14.27 -18.40 13.72
CA LEU A 17 13.61 -17.27 14.34
C LEU A 17 12.73 -16.63 13.26
N PHE A 18 11.52 -17.16 13.13
CA PHE A 18 10.44 -16.35 12.62
C PHE A 18 10.39 -15.13 13.53
N GLY A 19 10.58 -13.95 12.94
CA GLY A 19 10.27 -12.71 13.62
C GLY A 19 8.84 -12.82 14.19
N PRO A 20 8.48 -12.00 15.20
CA PRO A 20 7.20 -12.13 15.85
C PRO A 20 6.11 -12.23 14.79
N ALA A 21 5.40 -13.37 14.78
CA ALA A 21 4.19 -13.49 13.99
C ALA A 21 3.27 -12.35 14.49
N TRP A 22 3.03 -11.40 13.65
CA TRP A 22 2.05 -10.34 13.93
C TRP A 22 0.72 -11.07 14.12
N SER A 23 0.33 -11.25 15.37
CA SER A 23 -1.01 -11.77 15.66
C SER A 23 -1.99 -10.66 15.24
N ASP A 24 -2.92 -11.03 14.42
CA ASP A 24 -3.87 -10.17 13.71
C ASP A 24 -4.65 -9.18 14.60
N ASP A 25 -4.71 -9.46 15.91
CA ASP A 25 -5.54 -8.74 16.88
C ASP A 25 -4.82 -7.62 17.67
N THR A 26 -3.56 -7.29 17.38
CA THR A 26 -2.76 -6.40 18.24
C THR A 26 -2.08 -5.23 17.52
N MET A 27 -2.43 -4.94 16.28
CA MET A 27 -1.85 -3.78 15.59
C MET A 27 -2.39 -2.48 16.20
N ASP A 28 -1.53 -1.73 16.91
CA ASP A 28 -1.84 -0.38 17.35
C ASP A 28 -1.43 0.60 16.24
N CYS A 29 -2.41 1.13 15.55
CA CYS A 29 -2.21 2.02 14.40
C CYS A 29 -1.46 3.32 14.72
N ASN A 30 -1.38 3.71 16.00
CA ASN A 30 -0.60 4.88 16.42
C ASN A 30 0.89 4.56 16.60
N TYR A 31 1.25 3.28 16.71
CA TYR A 31 2.61 2.82 17.00
C TYR A 31 3.21 1.91 15.92
N VAL A 32 2.53 1.71 14.79
CA VAL A 32 3.12 0.97 13.67
C VAL A 32 4.32 1.75 13.15
N SER A 33 5.46 1.10 13.16
CA SER A 33 6.73 1.65 12.67
C SER A 33 7.24 0.76 11.54
N PHE A 34 7.41 1.32 10.37
CA PHE A 34 8.10 0.70 9.25
C PHE A 34 9.58 1.07 9.29
N GLY A 35 10.43 0.32 8.59
CA GLY A 35 11.87 0.56 8.53
C GLY A 35 12.21 1.99 8.12
N GLU A 36 13.43 2.44 8.44
CA GLU A 36 13.91 3.75 8.02
C GLU A 36 14.18 3.72 6.50
N TYR A 37 13.44 4.54 5.75
CA TYR A 37 13.65 4.72 4.31
C TYR A 37 14.63 5.86 4.07
N ASP A 38 15.77 5.54 3.48
CA ASP A 38 16.76 6.55 3.08
C ASP A 38 16.43 7.12 1.70
N TYR A 39 15.79 8.27 1.67
CA TYR A 39 15.49 9.04 0.46
C TYR A 39 16.51 10.14 0.21
N THR A 40 17.76 9.94 0.52
CA THR A 40 18.83 10.94 0.31
C THR A 40 19.05 11.30 -1.15
N ASP A 41 18.51 10.52 -2.11
CA ASP A 41 18.54 10.90 -3.52
C ASP A 41 17.51 11.99 -3.82
N VAL A 42 17.97 13.23 -3.74
CA VAL A 42 17.19 14.44 -4.10
C VAL A 42 16.69 14.48 -5.55
N SER A 43 17.12 13.54 -6.40
CA SER A 43 16.64 13.38 -7.78
C SER A 43 15.26 12.74 -7.86
N THR A 44 14.71 12.23 -6.74
CA THR A 44 13.40 11.59 -6.71
C THR A 44 12.28 12.61 -6.97
N ASN A 45 11.26 12.16 -7.69
CA ASN A 45 10.07 12.97 -7.93
C ASN A 45 9.21 13.10 -6.66
N LEU A 46 8.20 13.97 -6.72
CA LEU A 46 7.37 14.33 -5.58
C LEU A 46 6.66 13.14 -4.92
N PRO A 47 5.99 12.22 -5.64
CA PRO A 47 5.37 11.05 -5.02
C PRO A 47 6.34 10.19 -4.20
N THR A 48 7.54 9.95 -4.73
CA THR A 48 8.57 9.17 -4.04
C THR A 48 9.10 9.88 -2.79
N ARG A 49 9.44 11.18 -2.89
CA ARG A 49 9.93 11.95 -1.72
C ARG A 49 8.91 12.08 -0.61
N ASN A 50 7.64 12.08 -0.96
CA ASN A 50 6.55 12.22 0.00
C ASN A 50 6.01 10.87 0.49
N ASN A 51 6.54 9.73 0.05
CA ASN A 51 5.94 8.42 0.29
C ASN A 51 4.45 8.38 -0.04
N ASN A 52 4.04 9.07 -1.10
CA ASN A 52 2.66 9.29 -1.51
C ASN A 52 2.38 8.63 -2.86
N PRO A 53 2.14 7.31 -2.89
CA PRO A 53 1.99 6.53 -4.12
C PRO A 53 0.80 6.96 -4.98
N GLY A 54 -0.23 7.50 -4.35
CA GLY A 54 -1.40 8.04 -5.03
C GLY A 54 -1.25 9.50 -5.45
N ASN A 55 -0.14 10.15 -5.17
CA ASN A 55 0.05 11.58 -5.38
C ASN A 55 -1.14 12.40 -4.83
N ILE A 56 -1.64 11.97 -3.67
CA ILE A 56 -2.83 12.52 -3.00
C ILE A 56 -2.58 13.98 -2.64
N ARG A 57 -3.48 14.86 -3.07
CA ARG A 57 -3.43 16.28 -2.71
C ARG A 57 -3.88 16.49 -1.26
N LYS A 58 -3.32 17.46 -0.58
CA LYS A 58 -3.76 17.83 0.78
C LYS A 58 -5.24 18.19 0.80
N THR A 59 -5.92 17.63 1.79
CA THR A 59 -7.33 17.87 2.05
C THR A 59 -7.54 18.20 3.53
N LYS A 60 -8.77 18.09 4.03
CA LYS A 60 -9.08 18.18 5.46
C LYS A 60 -9.06 16.79 6.15
N VAL A 61 -8.87 15.73 5.38
CA VAL A 61 -8.74 14.38 5.92
C VAL A 61 -7.37 14.23 6.53
N THR A 62 -7.30 13.67 7.72
CA THR A 62 -6.04 13.31 8.39
C THR A 62 -5.83 11.82 8.22
N TYR A 63 -4.65 11.43 7.79
CA TYR A 63 -4.27 10.05 7.57
C TYR A 63 -3.28 9.56 8.63
N PHE A 64 -3.31 8.28 8.95
CA PHE A 64 -2.27 7.67 9.78
C PHE A 64 -0.89 7.82 9.10
N GLY A 65 0.15 8.03 9.89
CA GLY A 65 1.51 8.18 9.39
C GLY A 65 1.77 9.45 8.56
N GLU A 66 0.81 10.37 8.51
CA GLU A 66 0.98 11.65 7.81
C GLU A 66 2.10 12.48 8.43
N THR A 67 2.88 13.13 7.58
CA THR A 67 3.93 14.06 7.96
C THR A 67 3.71 15.43 7.35
N THR A 68 4.32 16.45 7.93
CA THR A 68 4.17 17.83 7.45
C THR A 68 5.11 18.13 6.27
N ASN A 69 4.59 18.77 5.23
CA ASN A 69 5.37 19.35 4.15
C ASN A 69 4.65 20.58 3.56
N GLU A 70 5.33 21.32 2.69
CA GLU A 70 4.80 22.55 2.05
C GLU A 70 4.34 22.34 0.61
N SER A 71 4.32 21.09 0.11
CA SER A 71 4.12 20.82 -1.33
C SER A 71 2.67 20.88 -1.82
N GLY A 72 1.69 21.01 -0.94
CA GLY A 72 0.26 20.94 -1.31
C GLY A 72 -0.23 19.49 -1.58
N PHE A 73 0.64 18.50 -1.43
CA PHE A 73 0.34 17.07 -1.48
C PHE A 73 0.58 16.45 -0.11
N GLU A 74 -0.08 15.33 0.17
CA GLU A 74 0.16 14.56 1.38
C GLU A 74 1.59 14.02 1.41
N SER A 75 2.10 13.76 2.60
CA SER A 75 3.41 13.17 2.83
C SER A 75 3.31 12.19 3.99
N PHE A 76 3.97 11.05 3.87
CA PHE A 76 3.89 9.98 4.85
C PHE A 76 5.29 9.59 5.35
N ALA A 77 5.33 9.06 6.57
CA ALA A 77 6.57 8.61 7.20
C ALA A 77 7.18 7.40 6.47
N ALA A 78 6.34 6.60 5.78
CA ALA A 78 6.77 5.43 5.01
C ALA A 78 5.80 5.18 3.84
N PRO A 79 6.22 4.47 2.77
CA PRO A 79 5.36 4.16 1.63
C PRO A 79 4.09 3.39 2.01
N GLU A 80 4.17 2.50 2.99
CA GLU A 80 3.05 1.69 3.47
C GLU A 80 1.90 2.56 4.01
N TRP A 81 2.22 3.63 4.72
CA TRP A 81 1.23 4.62 5.15
C TRP A 81 0.59 5.35 3.97
N GLY A 82 1.40 5.69 2.97
CA GLY A 82 0.90 6.28 1.74
C GLY A 82 -0.01 5.35 0.95
N TYR A 83 0.30 4.05 0.90
CA TYR A 83 -0.58 3.05 0.31
C TYR A 83 -1.86 2.86 1.11
N ALA A 84 -1.77 2.81 2.45
CA ALA A 84 -2.96 2.72 3.30
C ALA A 84 -3.90 3.92 3.08
N ALA A 85 -3.36 5.14 3.00
CA ALA A 85 -4.13 6.33 2.66
C ALA A 85 -4.74 6.26 1.25
N MET A 86 -4.02 5.67 0.28
CA MET A 86 -4.53 5.46 -1.07
C MET A 86 -5.69 4.47 -1.09
N PHE A 87 -5.61 3.37 -0.34
CA PHE A 87 -6.70 2.40 -0.19
C PHE A 87 -7.92 3.02 0.50
N ASP A 88 -7.73 3.81 1.56
CA ASP A 88 -8.81 4.55 2.21
C ASP A 88 -9.52 5.50 1.24
N LEU A 89 -8.76 6.22 0.44
CA LEU A 89 -9.33 7.11 -0.58
C LEU A 89 -10.09 6.34 -1.66
N LEU A 90 -9.56 5.19 -2.12
CA LEU A 90 -10.22 4.31 -3.08
C LEU A 90 -11.52 3.76 -2.51
N ASP A 91 -11.53 3.35 -1.25
CA ASP A 91 -12.73 2.83 -0.59
C ASP A 91 -13.83 3.88 -0.51
N ARG A 92 -13.53 5.03 0.07
CA ARG A 92 -14.52 6.09 0.30
C ARG A 92 -15.10 6.71 -0.96
N LEU A 93 -14.32 6.79 -2.04
CA LEU A 93 -14.71 7.61 -3.19
C LEU A 93 -14.82 6.84 -4.50
N TYR A 94 -14.28 5.62 -4.61
CA TYR A 94 -14.15 4.92 -5.89
C TYR A 94 -14.81 3.54 -5.91
N THR A 95 -15.21 3.01 -4.77
CA THR A 95 -15.88 1.70 -4.66
C THR A 95 -17.07 1.62 -5.61
N GLY A 96 -17.14 0.52 -6.38
CA GLY A 96 -18.18 0.23 -7.37
C GLY A 96 -17.95 0.87 -8.75
N LEU A 97 -17.02 1.80 -8.90
CA LEU A 97 -16.65 2.34 -10.22
C LEU A 97 -15.89 1.29 -11.03
N THR A 98 -16.10 1.26 -12.35
CA THR A 98 -15.25 0.46 -13.24
C THR A 98 -13.82 1.01 -13.25
N LEU A 99 -12.84 0.18 -13.70
CA LEU A 99 -11.45 0.63 -13.84
C LEU A 99 -11.37 1.93 -14.64
N SER A 100 -12.12 2.00 -15.75
CA SER A 100 -12.15 3.20 -16.60
C SER A 100 -12.71 4.41 -15.85
N GLU A 101 -13.86 4.27 -15.23
CA GLU A 101 -14.51 5.37 -14.47
C GLU A 101 -13.63 5.85 -13.30
N ALA A 102 -13.02 4.91 -12.57
CA ALA A 102 -12.13 5.23 -11.48
C ALA A 102 -10.93 6.06 -11.94
N ILE A 103 -10.25 5.65 -13.01
CA ILE A 103 -9.10 6.38 -13.53
C ILE A 103 -9.51 7.73 -14.13
N TYR A 104 -10.65 7.83 -14.81
CA TYR A 104 -11.16 9.12 -15.30
C TYR A 104 -11.49 10.10 -14.19
N LYS A 105 -11.91 9.60 -13.03
CA LYS A 105 -12.14 10.42 -11.82
C LYS A 105 -10.83 10.78 -11.12
N TRP A 106 -9.87 9.85 -11.07
CA TRP A 106 -8.57 10.05 -10.41
C TRP A 106 -7.68 11.03 -11.17
N ALA A 107 -7.56 10.83 -12.47
CA ALA A 107 -6.71 11.58 -13.38
C ALA A 107 -7.53 12.13 -14.55
N PRO A 108 -8.29 13.23 -14.34
CA PRO A 108 -9.20 13.75 -15.34
C PRO A 108 -8.47 14.25 -16.62
N PRO A 109 -9.10 14.17 -17.80
CA PRO A 109 -8.47 14.47 -19.09
C PRO A 109 -7.96 15.90 -19.27
N VAL A 110 -8.41 16.83 -18.46
CA VAL A 110 -7.94 18.22 -18.51
C VAL A 110 -6.49 18.38 -18.03
N GLU A 111 -5.99 17.45 -17.24
CA GLU A 111 -4.65 17.47 -16.67
C GLU A 111 -3.79 16.27 -17.11
N ASN A 112 -4.39 15.22 -17.71
CA ASN A 112 -3.74 13.94 -17.95
C ASN A 112 -4.07 13.34 -19.30
N ASP A 113 -3.21 12.46 -19.83
CA ASP A 113 -3.57 11.49 -20.85
C ASP A 113 -4.28 10.29 -20.21
N THR A 114 -5.51 10.54 -19.75
CA THR A 114 -6.32 9.58 -18.98
C THR A 114 -6.53 8.28 -19.75
N GLU A 115 -6.71 8.32 -21.07
CA GLU A 115 -6.91 7.12 -21.88
C GLU A 115 -5.65 6.24 -21.94
N LYS A 116 -4.46 6.86 -21.96
CA LYS A 116 -3.19 6.13 -21.83
C LYS A 116 -3.06 5.49 -20.44
N TYR A 117 -3.50 6.19 -19.41
CA TYR A 117 -3.52 5.67 -18.03
C TYR A 117 -4.41 4.43 -17.93
N VAL A 118 -5.67 4.51 -18.39
CA VAL A 118 -6.60 3.38 -18.41
C VAL A 118 -6.01 2.17 -19.14
N ARG A 119 -5.48 2.37 -20.37
CA ARG A 119 -4.85 1.28 -21.13
C ARG A 119 -3.65 0.66 -20.41
N PHE A 120 -2.85 1.48 -19.75
CA PHE A 120 -1.68 0.99 -19.02
C PHE A 120 -2.10 0.11 -17.86
N VAL A 121 -2.99 0.58 -16.98
CA VAL A 121 -3.43 -0.17 -15.79
C VAL A 121 -4.15 -1.46 -16.23
N ALA A 122 -5.10 -1.39 -17.18
CA ALA A 122 -5.79 -2.56 -17.70
C ALA A 122 -4.83 -3.61 -18.28
N LYS A 123 -3.81 -3.17 -19.05
CA LYS A 123 -2.78 -4.08 -19.58
C LYS A 123 -1.93 -4.73 -18.48
N LYS A 124 -1.59 -3.99 -17.44
CA LYS A 124 -0.69 -4.45 -16.37
C LYS A 124 -1.38 -5.41 -15.41
N THR A 125 -2.63 -5.13 -15.07
CA THR A 125 -3.44 -5.98 -14.19
C THR A 125 -4.08 -7.15 -14.94
N GLY A 126 -4.31 -7.03 -16.24
CA GLY A 126 -5.14 -7.96 -17.02
C GLY A 126 -6.63 -7.75 -16.81
N TYR A 127 -7.04 -6.72 -16.10
CA TYR A 127 -8.46 -6.45 -15.81
C TYR A 127 -9.16 -5.80 -17.00
N ASP A 128 -10.40 -6.23 -17.27
CA ASP A 128 -11.23 -5.53 -18.26
C ASP A 128 -11.63 -4.15 -17.73
N ARG A 129 -11.42 -3.13 -18.54
CA ARG A 129 -11.61 -1.74 -18.16
C ARG A 129 -13.04 -1.34 -17.80
N ASN A 130 -14.04 -2.09 -18.31
CA ASN A 130 -15.46 -1.79 -18.15
C ASN A 130 -16.17 -2.78 -17.21
N GLU A 131 -15.54 -3.92 -16.91
CA GLU A 131 -16.13 -4.98 -16.07
C GLU A 131 -15.52 -5.02 -14.67
N TYR A 132 -14.17 -4.85 -14.56
CA TYR A 132 -13.53 -4.77 -13.24
C TYR A 132 -14.10 -3.58 -12.47
N LYS A 133 -14.53 -3.83 -11.26
CA LYS A 133 -15.00 -2.78 -10.33
C LYS A 133 -14.08 -2.63 -9.15
N VAL A 134 -13.76 -1.39 -8.82
CA VAL A 134 -13.00 -1.06 -7.62
C VAL A 134 -13.78 -1.57 -6.41
N ASN A 135 -13.14 -2.42 -5.64
CA ASN A 135 -13.64 -2.93 -4.37
C ASN A 135 -12.44 -3.17 -3.46
N VAL A 136 -12.30 -2.36 -2.42
CA VAL A 136 -11.13 -2.42 -1.55
C VAL A 136 -11.17 -3.67 -0.64
N ASN A 137 -12.33 -4.31 -0.47
CA ASN A 137 -12.44 -5.59 0.23
C ASN A 137 -12.05 -6.81 -0.63
N ASP A 138 -11.61 -6.61 -1.86
CA ASP A 138 -11.11 -7.65 -2.77
C ASP A 138 -9.61 -7.42 -3.02
N GLU A 139 -8.76 -8.39 -2.71
CA GLU A 139 -7.30 -8.28 -2.85
C GLU A 139 -6.82 -7.89 -4.25
N SER A 140 -7.65 -8.04 -5.28
CA SER A 140 -7.36 -7.55 -6.64
C SER A 140 -7.07 -6.04 -6.68
N ILE A 141 -7.53 -5.30 -5.67
CA ILE A 141 -7.26 -3.87 -5.51
C ILE A 141 -5.77 -3.58 -5.32
N ILE A 142 -5.00 -4.50 -4.75
CA ILE A 142 -3.56 -4.35 -4.51
C ILE A 142 -2.82 -4.14 -5.84
N GLU A 143 -3.09 -4.99 -6.84
CA GLU A 143 -2.51 -4.83 -8.18
C GLU A 143 -3.02 -3.56 -8.89
N PHE A 144 -4.29 -3.21 -8.71
CA PHE A 144 -4.83 -1.96 -9.25
C PHE A 144 -4.10 -0.74 -8.69
N ALA A 145 -4.00 -0.61 -7.37
CA ALA A 145 -3.31 0.49 -6.68
C ALA A 145 -1.81 0.54 -7.03
N LYS A 146 -1.14 -0.60 -7.08
CA LYS A 146 0.27 -0.73 -7.48
C LYS A 146 0.51 -0.11 -8.87
N TRP A 147 -0.28 -0.48 -9.86
CA TRP A 147 -0.06 0.03 -11.23
C TRP A 147 -0.52 1.47 -11.41
N MET A 148 -1.47 1.94 -10.60
CA MET A 148 -1.76 3.36 -10.49
C MET A 148 -0.54 4.13 -9.96
N SER A 149 0.05 3.68 -8.86
CA SER A 149 1.19 4.36 -8.22
C SER A 149 2.41 4.48 -9.15
N VAL A 150 2.64 3.48 -10.00
CA VAL A 150 3.69 3.55 -11.04
C VAL A 150 3.46 4.70 -12.00
N LEU A 151 2.20 4.95 -12.42
CA LEU A 151 1.88 6.07 -13.32
C LEU A 151 1.89 7.42 -12.60
N GLU A 152 1.56 7.45 -11.31
CA GLU A 152 1.74 8.66 -10.48
C GLU A 152 3.22 8.99 -10.27
N GLY A 153 4.11 8.07 -10.60
CA GLY A 153 5.56 8.27 -10.57
C GLY A 153 6.25 7.73 -9.32
N MET A 154 5.56 6.96 -8.50
CA MET A 154 6.19 6.29 -7.34
C MET A 154 7.33 5.38 -7.79
N LYS A 155 8.46 5.43 -7.11
CA LYS A 155 9.66 4.62 -7.38
C LYS A 155 10.24 4.07 -6.08
N GLY A 156 11.06 3.01 -6.21
CA GLY A 156 11.80 2.47 -5.07
C GLY A 156 10.94 1.72 -4.05
N PHE A 157 9.69 1.41 -4.39
CA PHE A 157 8.80 0.57 -3.56
C PHE A 157 8.90 -0.91 -3.99
N SER A 158 8.52 -1.80 -3.11
CA SER A 158 8.38 -3.23 -3.32
C SER A 158 6.91 -3.66 -3.35
N ASP A 159 6.65 -4.89 -3.78
CA ASP A 159 5.31 -5.47 -3.68
C ASP A 159 4.87 -5.64 -2.21
N ASP A 160 5.83 -5.84 -1.31
CA ASP A 160 5.57 -5.93 0.13
C ASP A 160 5.06 -4.58 0.68
N ASP A 161 5.61 -3.43 0.24
CA ASP A 161 5.14 -2.12 0.68
C ASP A 161 3.66 -1.89 0.32
N VAL A 162 3.24 -2.36 -0.85
CA VAL A 162 1.82 -2.28 -1.28
C VAL A 162 0.95 -3.19 -0.43
N SER A 163 1.38 -4.43 -0.22
CA SER A 163 0.64 -5.44 0.55
C SER A 163 0.54 -5.06 2.03
N PHE A 164 1.63 -4.55 2.61
CA PHE A 164 1.61 -4.02 3.98
C PHE A 164 0.71 -2.79 4.10
N GLY A 165 0.73 -1.90 3.11
CA GLY A 165 -0.18 -0.76 3.07
C GLY A 165 -1.64 -1.19 3.03
N TYR A 166 -1.97 -2.26 2.30
CA TYR A 166 -3.31 -2.85 2.30
C TYR A 166 -3.68 -3.42 3.68
N MET A 167 -2.78 -4.16 4.31
CA MET A 167 -2.99 -4.69 5.66
C MET A 167 -3.20 -3.57 6.69
N VAL A 168 -2.43 -2.49 6.60
CA VAL A 168 -2.60 -1.31 7.47
C VAL A 168 -3.94 -0.64 7.25
N TRP A 169 -4.39 -0.51 6.01
CA TRP A 169 -5.72 -0.01 5.70
C TRP A 169 -6.80 -0.90 6.33
N ASP A 170 -6.74 -2.20 6.11
CA ASP A 170 -7.70 -3.17 6.64
C ASP A 170 -7.82 -3.09 8.17
N LYS A 171 -6.70 -2.94 8.88
CA LYS A 171 -6.69 -2.90 10.34
C LYS A 171 -6.98 -1.52 10.94
N CYS A 172 -6.56 -0.44 10.27
CA CYS A 172 -6.56 0.89 10.88
C CYS A 172 -7.68 1.79 10.37
N TYR A 173 -8.20 1.54 9.17
CA TYR A 173 -9.23 2.40 8.57
C TYR A 173 -10.59 1.70 8.51
N SER A 174 -10.66 0.41 8.18
CA SER A 174 -11.93 -0.31 8.12
C SER A 174 -12.62 -0.40 9.50
N ALA A 175 -11.84 -0.53 10.57
CA ALA A 175 -12.37 -0.59 11.94
C ALA A 175 -12.99 0.72 12.44
N THR A 176 -12.68 1.87 11.84
CA THR A 176 -13.24 3.16 12.26
C THR A 176 -14.66 3.40 11.75
N VAL A 177 -15.07 2.69 10.71
CA VAL A 177 -16.43 2.84 10.12
C VAL A 177 -17.51 2.21 11.00
N GLU A 178 -17.18 1.22 11.83
CA GLU A 178 -18.15 0.57 12.72
C GLU A 178 -18.50 1.38 13.99
N MET A 179 -17.75 2.45 14.31
CA MET A 179 -17.95 3.22 15.54
C MET A 179 -18.84 4.47 15.37
N ASP A 180 -19.17 4.85 14.15
CA ASP A 180 -19.99 6.04 13.87
C ASP A 180 -21.49 5.74 13.72
N ASP A 181 -21.93 4.49 13.87
CA ASP A 181 -23.33 4.05 13.74
C ASP A 181 -24.05 3.77 15.09
N GLU A 182 -23.53 4.26 16.25
CA GLU A 182 -24.22 4.17 17.55
C GLU A 182 -24.79 5.51 18.05
#